data_05bc341430d3bf922f65c86607ba47ac
#
_entry.id   05bc341430d3bf922f65c86607ba47ac
#
_cell.length_a   1.000
_cell.length_b   1.000
_cell.length_c   1.000
_cell.angle_alpha   90.00
_cell.angle_beta   90.00
_cell.angle_gamma   90.00
#
_symmetry.space_group_name_H-M   'P 1'
#
loop_
_entity.id
_entity.type
_entity.pdbx_description
1 polymer ?
#
loop_
_entity_poly.entity_id
_entity_poly.type
_entity_poly.pdbx_seq_one_letter_code
_entity_poly.pdbx_strand_id
1 'polypeptide(L)'
;MRAVERLVENWRRRLNAFGISEPVITARGNDAFDIVVPVSVDTGLAARMIQESGAITLHLFKDGAEVQALRQRIDDAVRERDRDATAGTDAQEPAGTGESASDVPGGLSALLARITVEDGIGDIAVREDNLDAVKAMLADSTVLASIRAFNLANPPAGAFAWASEPVERGGSVYHPLYFINQDVDLNAQPVASAVVSDASVTADRGAYAVRLFLQDEGRESLANLSSANAGNRLAIKMNGQVYVTLSIQGRIPDGRIEVPGGDSLEEARALAAILESEAPPVAVALLDQAEVDTPSPYGDGIVDSAFGSAVIGIGLLGALFVIRYRAAGLLFVVGIPHFLIMTGAMLRLWNIAGIAPYFTLAGVVGLLAALFVFTSVHIWIFEYLRAEIGTETKVRQDVMTTLEKITPVLVWTHVMLLLVSVCLVVVGTDGVVNFGLVLFSGAAGSLLTSILWTNMLLSSLVADWQIRKLSI
;
A
#
# COMPACT_ATOMS: atom_id res chain seq x y z
N MET A 1 -6.79 -2.36 28.21
CA MET A 1 -6.90 -0.98 27.70
C MET A 1 -5.79 -0.65 26.69
N ARG A 2 -4.50 -0.66 27.05
CA ARG A 2 -3.39 -0.32 26.12
C ARG A 2 -3.25 -1.22 24.85
N ALA A 3 -3.65 -2.50 24.89
CA ALA A 3 -3.59 -3.40 23.75
C ALA A 3 -4.69 -3.09 22.72
N VAL A 4 -5.89 -2.81 23.21
CA VAL A 4 -7.05 -2.44 22.38
C VAL A 4 -6.82 -1.10 21.68
N GLU A 5 -6.30 -0.10 22.40
CA GLU A 5 -5.97 1.21 21.81
C GLU A 5 -4.93 1.09 20.70
N ARG A 6 -3.88 0.27 20.92
CA ARG A 6 -2.86 0.00 19.89
C ARG A 6 -3.42 -0.74 18.69
N LEU A 7 -4.37 -1.67 18.91
CA LEU A 7 -5.03 -2.40 17.83
C LEU A 7 -5.87 -1.46 16.94
N VAL A 8 -6.69 -0.60 17.55
CA VAL A 8 -7.51 0.38 16.85
C VAL A 8 -6.63 1.37 16.06
N GLU A 9 -5.54 1.83 16.68
CA GLU A 9 -4.61 2.74 16.03
C GLU A 9 -3.87 2.07 14.86
N ASN A 10 -3.52 0.78 14.97
CA ASN A 10 -2.94 0.00 13.90
C ASN A 10 -3.91 -0.11 12.71
N TRP A 11 -5.17 -0.48 12.96
CA TRP A 11 -6.19 -0.56 11.92
C TRP A 11 -6.44 0.80 11.24
N ARG A 12 -6.50 1.87 12.04
CA ARG A 12 -6.67 3.22 11.50
C ARG A 12 -5.53 3.59 10.57
N ARG A 13 -4.29 3.31 10.95
CA ARG A 13 -3.11 3.55 10.10
C ARG A 13 -3.17 2.74 8.81
N ARG A 14 -3.49 1.44 8.87
CA ARG A 14 -3.61 0.57 7.69
C ARG A 14 -4.67 1.07 6.72
N LEU A 15 -5.85 1.36 7.22
CA LEU A 15 -6.96 1.83 6.40
C LEU A 15 -6.68 3.20 5.78
N ASN A 16 -6.06 4.11 6.55
CA ASN A 16 -5.63 5.42 6.04
C ASN A 16 -4.52 5.28 4.98
N ALA A 17 -3.53 4.43 5.19
CA ALA A 17 -2.45 4.18 4.23
C ALA A 17 -2.99 3.57 2.92
N PHE A 18 -4.02 2.76 2.98
CA PHE A 18 -4.74 2.25 1.81
C PHE A 18 -5.54 3.33 1.08
N GLY A 19 -5.94 4.41 1.77
CA GLY A 19 -6.71 5.52 1.20
C GLY A 19 -8.14 5.64 1.76
N ILE A 20 -8.51 4.84 2.76
CA ILE A 20 -9.78 4.97 3.48
C ILE A 20 -9.60 6.04 4.56
N SER A 21 -10.06 7.25 4.26
CA SER A 21 -9.97 8.37 5.20
C SER A 21 -11.00 8.21 6.33
N GLU A 22 -10.53 8.35 7.56
CA GLU A 22 -11.37 8.37 8.76
C GLU A 22 -12.27 7.12 8.93
N PRO A 23 -11.68 5.90 8.98
CA PRO A 23 -12.47 4.69 9.20
C PRO A 23 -13.20 4.77 10.54
N VAL A 24 -14.50 4.42 10.54
CA VAL A 24 -15.29 4.36 11.76
C VAL A 24 -15.05 3.02 12.44
N ILE A 25 -14.36 3.07 13.57
CA ILE A 25 -14.06 1.88 14.38
C ILE A 25 -14.75 2.05 15.74
N THR A 26 -15.74 1.20 16.00
CA THR A 26 -16.55 1.26 17.23
C THR A 26 -16.40 -0.03 18.01
N ALA A 27 -16.10 0.09 19.31
CA ALA A 27 -16.02 -1.07 20.18
C ALA A 27 -17.42 -1.62 20.47
N ARG A 28 -17.60 -2.93 20.30
CA ARG A 28 -18.81 -3.68 20.60
C ARG A 28 -18.54 -4.61 21.80
N GLY A 29 -18.73 -4.09 23.00
CA GLY A 29 -18.36 -4.81 24.21
C GLY A 29 -16.85 -4.74 24.50
N ASN A 30 -16.28 -5.83 25.04
CA ASN A 30 -14.88 -5.88 25.49
C ASN A 30 -13.94 -6.58 24.50
N ASP A 31 -14.48 -7.32 23.54
CA ASP A 31 -13.75 -8.28 22.68
C ASP A 31 -14.12 -8.23 21.19
N ALA A 32 -15.06 -7.36 20.81
CA ALA A 32 -15.45 -7.19 19.43
C ALA A 32 -15.44 -5.72 18.99
N PHE A 33 -15.28 -5.49 17.69
CA PHE A 33 -15.28 -4.18 17.07
C PHE A 33 -16.10 -4.21 15.78
N ASP A 34 -16.86 -3.17 15.55
CA ASP A 34 -17.48 -2.87 14.28
C ASP A 34 -16.57 -1.90 13.51
N ILE A 35 -16.14 -2.30 12.32
CA ILE A 35 -15.29 -1.49 11.44
C ILE A 35 -16.11 -1.24 10.16
N VAL A 36 -16.43 0.03 9.92
CA VAL A 36 -17.19 0.44 8.74
C VAL A 36 -16.21 0.96 7.69
N VAL A 37 -16.25 0.37 6.51
CA VAL A 37 -15.46 0.76 5.34
C VAL A 37 -16.40 1.15 4.19
N PRO A 38 -15.99 2.05 3.27
CA PRO A 38 -16.81 2.42 2.12
C PRO A 38 -17.12 1.23 1.21
N VAL A 39 -18.30 1.21 0.60
CA VAL A 39 -18.74 0.17 -0.37
C VAL A 39 -17.81 0.06 -1.57
N SER A 40 -17.06 1.12 -1.91
CA SER A 40 -16.09 1.12 -2.99
C SER A 40 -14.85 0.25 -2.74
N VAL A 41 -14.65 -0.20 -1.50
CA VAL A 41 -13.52 -1.06 -1.11
C VAL A 41 -13.97 -2.51 -1.20
N ASP A 42 -13.17 -3.35 -1.87
CA ASP A 42 -13.41 -4.79 -1.87
C ASP A 42 -13.40 -5.32 -0.44
N THR A 43 -14.48 -6.05 -0.09
CA THR A 43 -14.70 -6.55 1.26
C THR A 43 -13.66 -7.58 1.68
N GLY A 44 -13.14 -8.37 0.73
CA GLY A 44 -12.05 -9.31 0.95
C GLY A 44 -10.74 -8.60 1.30
N LEU A 45 -10.40 -7.53 0.58
CA LEU A 45 -9.23 -6.70 0.89
C LEU A 45 -9.36 -6.02 2.26
N ALA A 46 -10.54 -5.49 2.58
CA ALA A 46 -10.79 -4.90 3.90
C ALA A 46 -10.60 -5.93 5.02
N ALA A 47 -11.12 -7.15 4.85
CA ALA A 47 -10.95 -8.25 5.80
C ALA A 47 -9.47 -8.61 5.96
N ARG A 48 -8.72 -8.72 4.88
CA ARG A 48 -7.26 -8.98 4.92
C ARG A 48 -6.51 -7.89 5.69
N MET A 49 -6.78 -6.62 5.43
CA MET A 49 -6.17 -5.50 6.14
C MET A 49 -6.41 -5.52 7.66
N ILE A 50 -7.55 -6.08 8.09
CA ILE A 50 -7.90 -6.18 9.50
C ILE A 50 -7.29 -7.43 10.14
N GLN A 51 -7.33 -8.58 9.48
CA GLN A 51 -6.96 -9.89 10.03
C GLN A 51 -5.47 -10.19 9.91
N GLU A 52 -4.81 -9.80 8.83
CA GLU A 52 -3.42 -10.16 8.59
C GLU A 52 -2.48 -9.43 9.57
N SER A 53 -1.57 -10.19 10.16
CA SER A 53 -0.64 -9.61 11.14
C SER A 53 0.35 -8.64 10.49
N GLY A 54 0.70 -8.86 9.22
CA GLY A 54 1.76 -8.12 8.53
C GLY A 54 3.16 -8.41 9.07
N ALA A 55 3.29 -9.28 10.07
CA ALA A 55 4.58 -9.68 10.60
C ALA A 55 5.34 -10.50 9.57
N ILE A 56 6.53 -10.04 9.22
CA ILE A 56 7.41 -10.72 8.27
C ILE A 56 8.60 -11.30 9.00
N THR A 57 8.83 -12.59 8.80
CA THR A 57 10.03 -13.27 9.30
C THR A 57 10.75 -13.96 8.14
N LEU A 58 12.06 -13.91 8.16
CA LEU A 58 12.92 -14.54 7.17
C LEU A 58 13.55 -15.79 7.78
N HIS A 59 13.51 -16.88 7.01
CA HIS A 59 14.01 -18.17 7.41
C HIS A 59 14.88 -18.77 6.31
N LEU A 60 16.06 -19.25 6.63
CA LEU A 60 16.92 -19.96 5.67
C LEU A 60 16.35 -21.34 5.38
N PHE A 61 16.50 -21.75 4.14
CA PHE A 61 16.19 -23.12 3.75
C PHE A 61 17.20 -24.10 4.35
N LYS A 62 16.73 -25.28 4.69
CA LYS A 62 17.58 -26.42 5.01
C LYS A 62 18.17 -27.02 3.73
N ASP A 63 19.38 -27.56 3.85
CA ASP A 63 20.06 -28.21 2.73
C ASP A 63 19.20 -29.35 2.14
N GLY A 64 19.28 -29.52 0.83
CA GLY A 64 18.57 -30.57 0.12
C GLY A 64 18.92 -31.99 0.60
N ALA A 65 20.17 -32.21 1.04
CA ALA A 65 20.60 -33.47 1.64
C ALA A 65 19.91 -33.71 3.01
N GLU A 66 19.80 -32.69 3.85
CA GLU A 66 19.09 -32.77 5.12
C GLU A 66 17.59 -33.09 4.91
N VAL A 67 16.96 -32.41 3.93
CA VAL A 67 15.57 -32.67 3.56
C VAL A 67 15.35 -34.11 3.13
N GLN A 68 16.25 -34.64 2.31
CA GLN A 68 16.18 -36.03 1.84
C GLN A 68 16.38 -37.03 2.98
N ALA A 69 17.34 -36.79 3.87
CA ALA A 69 17.57 -37.62 5.04
C ALA A 69 16.38 -37.64 6.01
N LEU A 70 15.76 -36.46 6.25
CA LEU A 70 14.57 -36.35 7.07
C LEU A 70 13.41 -37.15 6.45
N ARG A 71 13.17 -37.01 5.14
CA ARG A 71 12.11 -37.74 4.45
C ARG A 71 12.25 -39.23 4.60
N GLN A 72 13.45 -39.77 4.36
CA GLN A 72 13.74 -41.20 4.53
C GLN A 72 13.42 -41.64 5.98
N ARG A 73 13.86 -40.87 6.96
CA ARG A 73 13.61 -41.17 8.37
C ARG A 73 12.09 -41.16 8.72
N ILE A 74 11.33 -40.25 8.14
CA ILE A 74 9.87 -40.22 8.30
C ILE A 74 9.25 -41.46 7.65
N ASP A 75 9.67 -41.81 6.42
CA ASP A 75 9.16 -42.97 5.71
C ASP A 75 9.46 -44.30 6.46
N ASP A 76 10.63 -44.39 7.09
CA ASP A 76 11.02 -45.58 7.88
C ASP A 76 10.15 -45.65 9.16
N ALA A 77 9.92 -44.51 9.85
CA ALA A 77 9.10 -44.45 11.04
C ALA A 77 7.62 -44.81 10.76
N VAL A 78 7.09 -44.35 9.62
CA VAL A 78 5.75 -44.72 9.17
C VAL A 78 5.65 -46.20 8.86
N ARG A 79 6.60 -46.78 8.15
CA ARG A 79 6.63 -48.23 7.83
C ARG A 79 6.74 -49.07 9.10
N GLU A 80 7.53 -48.66 10.09
CA GLU A 80 7.69 -49.37 11.36
C GLU A 80 6.35 -49.33 12.14
N ARG A 81 5.71 -48.18 12.25
CA ARG A 81 4.40 -48.03 12.86
C ARG A 81 3.35 -48.96 12.19
N ASP A 82 3.31 -48.99 10.87
CA ASP A 82 2.32 -49.78 10.13
C ASP A 82 2.58 -51.29 10.24
N ARG A 83 3.83 -51.72 10.39
CA ARG A 83 4.20 -53.12 10.71
C ARG A 83 3.72 -53.49 12.13
N ASP A 84 3.95 -52.64 13.11
CA ASP A 84 3.51 -52.88 14.50
C ASP A 84 1.98 -52.94 14.62
N ALA A 85 1.28 -52.11 13.87
CA ALA A 85 -0.15 -52.11 13.81
C ALA A 85 -0.72 -53.41 13.20
N THR A 86 -0.08 -53.94 12.15
CA THR A 86 -0.45 -55.23 11.50
C THR A 86 -0.04 -56.44 12.35
N ALA A 87 1.07 -56.40 13.07
CA ALA A 87 1.49 -57.49 13.96
C ALA A 87 0.61 -57.62 15.21
N GLY A 88 -0.09 -56.56 15.61
CA GLY A 88 -1.05 -56.59 16.73
C GLY A 88 -2.47 -57.08 16.37
N THR A 89 -2.73 -57.38 15.10
CA THR A 89 -4.10 -57.71 14.60
C THR A 89 -4.28 -59.20 14.22
N ASP A 90 -3.35 -60.07 14.58
CA ASP A 90 -3.53 -61.53 14.40
C ASP A 90 -4.51 -62.15 15.38
N ALA A 91 -5.69 -61.59 15.48
CA ALA A 91 -6.85 -62.27 16.05
C ALA A 91 -8.15 -61.59 15.59
N GLN A 92 -8.86 -62.22 14.65
CA GLN A 92 -10.29 -62.01 14.33
C GLN A 92 -10.61 -61.07 13.18
N GLU A 93 -10.83 -61.72 12.00
CA GLU A 93 -11.70 -61.11 10.98
C GLU A 93 -13.12 -60.91 11.54
N PRO A 94 -13.71 -59.76 11.21
CA PRO A 94 -15.01 -59.82 10.58
C PRO A 94 -15.09 -58.95 9.31
N ALA A 95 -15.67 -59.54 8.27
CA ALA A 95 -16.11 -58.88 7.06
C ALA A 95 -17.03 -57.69 7.38
N GLY A 96 -16.61 -56.52 6.97
CA GLY A 96 -17.38 -55.29 7.07
C GLY A 96 -16.79 -54.23 6.17
N THR A 97 -17.42 -54.02 5.01
CA THR A 97 -17.22 -52.93 4.07
C THR A 97 -17.27 -51.57 4.78
N GLY A 98 -16.11 -50.97 4.97
CA GLY A 98 -15.97 -49.59 5.35
C GLY A 98 -14.65 -49.11 4.77
N GLU A 99 -14.67 -48.23 3.77
CA GLU A 99 -13.53 -47.56 3.25
C GLU A 99 -12.86 -46.75 4.39
N SER A 100 -11.85 -47.39 4.97
CA SER A 100 -11.00 -46.74 5.96
C SER A 100 -9.91 -45.97 5.20
N ALA A 101 -9.76 -44.68 5.48
CA ALA A 101 -8.80 -43.73 4.90
C ALA A 101 -7.31 -44.06 5.21
N SER A 102 -6.95 -45.35 5.37
CA SER A 102 -5.62 -45.82 5.78
C SER A 102 -4.89 -46.67 4.73
N ASP A 103 -5.39 -46.76 3.50
CA ASP A 103 -4.74 -47.52 2.41
C ASP A 103 -4.00 -46.61 1.41
N VAL A 104 -3.08 -45.75 1.88
CA VAL A 104 -2.08 -45.11 1.01
C VAL A 104 -0.78 -45.88 1.21
N PRO A 105 -0.40 -46.82 0.30
CA PRO A 105 0.84 -47.55 0.39
C PRO A 105 1.99 -46.63 0.01
N GLY A 106 2.78 -46.23 1.00
CA GLY A 106 4.01 -45.51 0.78
C GLY A 106 4.09 -44.21 1.60
N GLY A 107 5.10 -44.13 2.44
CA GLY A 107 5.34 -43.00 3.34
C GLY A 107 5.29 -41.61 2.69
N LEU A 108 5.68 -40.58 3.41
CA LEU A 108 5.66 -39.19 2.97
C LEU A 108 6.20 -38.98 1.55
N SER A 109 7.28 -39.67 1.20
CA SER A 109 7.93 -39.55 -0.10
C SER A 109 7.04 -39.95 -1.29
N ALA A 110 6.08 -40.85 -1.11
CA ALA A 110 5.14 -41.25 -2.16
C ALA A 110 4.04 -40.21 -2.44
N LEU A 111 3.74 -39.35 -1.46
CA LEU A 111 2.73 -38.32 -1.54
C LEU A 111 3.29 -36.97 -2.03
N LEU A 112 4.62 -36.85 -2.11
CA LEU A 112 5.29 -35.62 -2.52
C LEU A 112 5.63 -35.64 -4.01
N ALA A 113 5.39 -34.53 -4.68
CA ALA A 113 5.83 -34.26 -6.04
C ALA A 113 7.00 -33.28 -6.07
N ARG A 114 7.80 -33.29 -7.12
CA ARG A 114 8.75 -32.22 -7.42
C ARG A 114 8.15 -31.32 -8.49
N ILE A 115 8.01 -30.05 -8.17
CA ILE A 115 7.55 -29.02 -9.10
C ILE A 115 8.59 -27.89 -9.16
N THR A 116 8.64 -27.21 -10.28
CA THR A 116 9.44 -25.97 -10.40
C THR A 116 8.50 -24.81 -10.05
N VAL A 117 8.76 -24.11 -8.95
CA VAL A 117 7.96 -22.98 -8.48
C VAL A 117 8.56 -21.67 -8.93
N GLU A 118 9.83 -21.44 -8.62
CA GLU A 118 10.57 -20.21 -8.95
C GLU A 118 12.02 -20.53 -9.31
N ASP A 119 12.69 -19.64 -10.04
CA ASP A 119 14.14 -19.71 -10.37
C ASP A 119 14.63 -21.03 -11.01
N GLY A 120 13.73 -21.84 -11.56
CA GLY A 120 14.07 -23.12 -12.14
C GLY A 120 14.44 -24.20 -11.11
N ILE A 121 14.28 -23.96 -9.82
CA ILE A 121 14.58 -24.89 -8.73
C ILE A 121 13.39 -25.79 -8.48
N GLY A 122 13.64 -27.10 -8.45
CA GLY A 122 12.59 -28.08 -8.14
C GLY A 122 12.26 -28.09 -6.65
N ASP A 123 11.07 -27.62 -6.32
CA ASP A 123 10.52 -27.62 -4.97
C ASP A 123 9.69 -28.88 -4.68
N ILE A 124 9.59 -29.20 -3.40
CA ILE A 124 8.70 -30.25 -2.93
C ILE A 124 7.29 -29.66 -2.84
N ALA A 125 6.31 -30.40 -3.37
CA ALA A 125 4.92 -29.99 -3.30
C ALA A 125 4.00 -31.19 -3.11
N VAL A 126 2.83 -30.93 -2.60
CA VAL A 126 1.76 -31.92 -2.38
C VAL A 126 0.62 -31.62 -3.33
N ARG A 127 0.18 -32.64 -4.08
CA ARG A 127 -1.00 -32.48 -4.92
C ARG A 127 -2.25 -32.32 -4.05
N GLU A 128 -3.23 -31.55 -4.51
CA GLU A 128 -4.48 -31.26 -3.79
C GLU A 128 -5.14 -32.54 -3.23
N ASP A 129 -5.21 -33.62 -4.04
CA ASP A 129 -5.80 -34.90 -3.63
C ASP A 129 -5.11 -35.54 -2.41
N ASN A 130 -3.84 -35.21 -2.18
CA ASN A 130 -3.03 -35.80 -1.10
C ASN A 130 -2.83 -34.82 0.08
N LEU A 131 -3.39 -33.62 0.01
CA LEU A 131 -3.11 -32.53 0.96
C LEU A 131 -3.49 -32.91 2.40
N ASP A 132 -4.70 -33.46 2.58
CA ASP A 132 -5.19 -33.84 3.91
C ASP A 132 -4.42 -35.04 4.49
N ALA A 133 -4.03 -36.00 3.63
CA ALA A 133 -3.21 -37.13 4.04
C ALA A 133 -1.82 -36.69 4.52
N VAL A 134 -1.17 -35.76 3.82
CA VAL A 134 0.13 -35.22 4.23
C VAL A 134 0.00 -34.36 5.49
N LYS A 135 -1.03 -33.53 5.62
CA LYS A 135 -1.30 -32.77 6.85
C LYS A 135 -1.48 -33.69 8.07
N ALA A 136 -2.28 -34.74 7.93
CA ALA A 136 -2.50 -35.73 8.98
C ALA A 136 -1.19 -36.47 9.32
N MET A 137 -0.40 -36.84 8.32
CA MET A 137 0.90 -37.50 8.52
C MET A 137 1.90 -36.61 9.25
N LEU A 138 2.01 -35.34 8.89
CA LEU A 138 2.90 -34.38 9.57
C LEU A 138 2.44 -34.03 10.98
N ALA A 139 1.17 -34.26 11.32
CA ALA A 139 0.62 -34.09 12.67
C ALA A 139 0.73 -35.38 13.52
N ASP A 140 1.09 -36.51 12.91
CA ASP A 140 1.24 -37.80 13.60
C ASP A 140 2.35 -37.75 14.66
N SER A 141 2.10 -38.35 15.81
CA SER A 141 3.03 -38.33 16.96
C SER A 141 4.36 -39.00 16.66
N THR A 142 4.36 -40.08 15.86
CA THR A 142 5.56 -40.84 15.47
C THR A 142 6.42 -40.00 14.50
N VAL A 143 5.77 -39.33 13.54
CA VAL A 143 6.43 -38.43 12.60
C VAL A 143 7.02 -37.22 13.33
N LEU A 144 6.25 -36.61 14.24
CA LEU A 144 6.74 -35.50 15.07
C LEU A 144 7.93 -35.90 15.96
N ALA A 145 7.92 -37.11 16.53
CA ALA A 145 9.05 -37.63 17.28
C ALA A 145 10.29 -37.81 16.39
N SER A 146 10.11 -38.30 15.16
CA SER A 146 11.19 -38.45 14.18
C SER A 146 11.79 -37.12 13.75
N ILE A 147 10.95 -36.11 13.51
CA ILE A 147 11.39 -34.73 13.23
C ILE A 147 12.19 -34.14 14.40
N ARG A 148 11.70 -34.29 15.62
CA ARG A 148 12.41 -33.81 16.84
C ARG A 148 13.78 -34.49 16.98
N ALA A 149 13.84 -35.80 16.82
CA ALA A 149 15.09 -36.55 16.91
C ALA A 149 16.09 -36.19 15.77
N PHE A 150 15.57 -35.86 14.58
CA PHE A 150 16.37 -35.34 13.47
C PHE A 150 16.94 -33.96 13.81
N ASN A 151 16.12 -33.05 14.30
CA ASN A 151 16.51 -31.68 14.66
C ASN A 151 17.56 -31.64 15.78
N LEU A 152 17.47 -32.54 16.75
CA LEU A 152 18.49 -32.66 17.79
C LEU A 152 19.88 -33.06 17.24
N ALA A 153 19.90 -33.83 16.17
CA ALA A 153 21.15 -34.29 15.52
C ALA A 153 21.70 -33.29 14.49
N ASN A 154 20.85 -32.39 13.97
CA ASN A 154 21.17 -31.49 12.86
C ASN A 154 20.73 -30.04 13.19
N PRO A 155 21.41 -29.33 14.09
CA PRO A 155 21.12 -27.92 14.38
C PRO A 155 21.53 -27.01 13.18
N PRO A 156 20.83 -25.88 12.99
CA PRO A 156 19.64 -25.42 13.69
C PRO A 156 18.41 -26.29 13.36
N ALA A 157 17.41 -26.31 14.27
CA ALA A 157 16.20 -27.09 14.06
C ALA A 157 15.44 -26.63 12.79
N GLY A 158 14.90 -27.59 12.04
CA GLY A 158 14.08 -27.32 10.87
C GLY A 158 12.59 -27.58 11.13
N ALA A 159 11.73 -26.91 10.40
CA ALA A 159 10.29 -27.11 10.40
C ALA A 159 9.72 -27.10 8.98
N PHE A 160 8.66 -27.89 8.77
CA PHE A 160 7.89 -27.81 7.55
C PHE A 160 7.00 -26.55 7.56
N ALA A 161 6.95 -25.85 6.44
CA ALA A 161 6.10 -24.68 6.24
C ALA A 161 5.43 -24.75 4.87
N TRP A 162 4.14 -24.51 4.84
CA TRP A 162 3.34 -24.45 3.61
C TRP A 162 3.49 -23.11 2.92
N ALA A 163 3.44 -23.12 1.58
CA ALA A 163 3.26 -21.88 0.82
C ALA A 163 1.87 -21.27 1.13
N SER A 164 1.78 -19.95 1.03
CA SER A 164 0.51 -19.22 1.18
C SER A 164 -0.45 -19.50 0.02
N GLU A 165 0.08 -19.74 -1.17
CA GLU A 165 -0.71 -19.96 -2.38
C GLU A 165 -0.35 -21.28 -3.05
N PRO A 166 -1.34 -22.00 -3.58
CA PRO A 166 -1.11 -23.18 -4.41
C PRO A 166 -0.58 -22.78 -5.79
N VAL A 167 0.05 -23.72 -6.49
CA VAL A 167 0.58 -23.54 -7.84
C VAL A 167 -0.13 -24.51 -8.79
N GLU A 168 -0.69 -23.99 -9.88
CA GLU A 168 -1.24 -24.84 -10.93
C GLU A 168 -0.19 -25.24 -11.94
N ARG A 169 -0.05 -26.55 -12.18
CA ARG A 169 0.85 -27.11 -13.20
C ARG A 169 0.20 -28.30 -13.89
N GLY A 170 0.14 -28.26 -15.21
CA GLY A 170 -0.40 -29.39 -16.01
C GLY A 170 -1.84 -29.76 -15.70
N GLY A 171 -2.68 -28.80 -15.29
CA GLY A 171 -4.09 -29.02 -14.92
C GLY A 171 -4.30 -29.64 -13.54
N SER A 172 -3.27 -29.68 -12.70
CA SER A 172 -3.34 -30.12 -11.30
C SER A 172 -2.86 -29.01 -10.38
N VAL A 173 -3.49 -28.92 -9.21
CA VAL A 173 -3.17 -27.98 -8.14
C VAL A 173 -2.16 -28.62 -7.19
N TYR A 174 -1.10 -27.89 -6.89
CA TYR A 174 -0.03 -28.31 -5.99
C TYR A 174 0.17 -27.29 -4.87
N HIS A 175 0.41 -27.78 -3.66
CA HIS A 175 0.72 -26.99 -2.48
C HIS A 175 2.23 -27.15 -2.17
N PRO A 176 3.06 -26.13 -2.41
CA PRO A 176 4.49 -26.21 -2.08
C PRO A 176 4.68 -26.38 -0.56
N LEU A 177 5.62 -27.28 -0.21
CA LEU A 177 5.98 -27.59 1.16
C LEU A 177 7.48 -27.42 1.33
N TYR A 178 7.87 -26.50 2.18
CA TYR A 178 9.25 -26.11 2.40
C TYR A 178 9.76 -26.62 3.74
N PHE A 179 11.04 -26.99 3.81
CA PHE A 179 11.72 -27.29 5.06
C PHE A 179 12.75 -26.21 5.35
N ILE A 180 12.47 -25.39 6.33
CA ILE A 180 13.19 -24.16 6.66
C ILE A 180 13.63 -24.17 8.11
N ASN A 181 14.53 -23.27 8.51
CA ASN A 181 14.88 -23.08 9.90
C ASN A 181 13.64 -22.78 10.74
N GLN A 182 13.49 -23.48 11.86
CA GLN A 182 12.35 -23.28 12.77
C GLN A 182 12.43 -21.92 13.44
N ASP A 183 13.61 -21.54 13.91
CA ASP A 183 13.87 -20.24 14.51
C ASP A 183 13.93 -19.16 13.44
N VAL A 184 13.60 -17.95 13.80
CA VAL A 184 13.62 -16.77 12.91
C VAL A 184 15.08 -16.37 12.70
N ASP A 185 15.57 -16.44 11.46
CA ASP A 185 16.93 -15.98 11.13
C ASP A 185 17.00 -14.45 11.08
N LEU A 186 15.92 -13.79 10.66
CA LEU A 186 15.78 -12.34 10.68
C LEU A 186 14.30 -11.93 10.82
N ASN A 187 14.04 -11.07 11.79
CA ASN A 187 12.76 -10.36 11.90
C ASN A 187 12.85 -9.09 11.03
N ALA A 188 12.02 -9.01 9.99
CA ALA A 188 12.00 -7.86 9.08
C ALA A 188 11.18 -6.67 9.60
N GLN A 189 10.63 -6.75 10.80
CA GLN A 189 9.89 -5.67 11.42
C GLN A 189 10.77 -4.88 12.42
N PRO A 190 10.63 -3.55 12.52
CA PRO A 190 9.74 -2.70 11.72
C PRO A 190 10.27 -2.41 10.32
N VAL A 191 9.36 -2.32 9.35
CA VAL A 191 9.65 -1.88 7.98
C VAL A 191 9.74 -0.35 7.96
N ALA A 192 10.70 0.21 7.26
CA ALA A 192 10.85 1.66 7.13
C ALA A 192 9.85 2.24 6.13
N SER A 193 9.63 1.55 5.01
CA SER A 193 8.64 1.91 4.00
C SER A 193 8.30 0.72 3.10
N ALA A 194 7.09 0.73 2.55
CA ALA A 194 6.62 -0.24 1.56
C ALA A 194 6.13 0.51 0.31
N VAL A 195 6.75 0.25 -0.84
CA VAL A 195 6.46 0.96 -2.09
C VAL A 195 5.94 0.00 -3.13
N VAL A 196 4.77 0.30 -3.69
CA VAL A 196 4.21 -0.46 -4.80
C VAL A 196 4.94 -0.10 -6.10
N SER A 197 5.32 -1.10 -6.86
CA SER A 197 5.93 -0.96 -8.19
C SER A 197 5.33 -1.98 -9.15
N ASP A 198 5.47 -1.74 -10.45
CA ASP A 198 5.19 -2.80 -11.42
C ASP A 198 6.12 -3.98 -11.14
N ALA A 199 5.59 -5.21 -11.26
CA ALA A 199 6.40 -6.40 -11.06
C ALA A 199 7.57 -6.39 -12.04
N SER A 200 8.76 -6.71 -11.56
CA SER A 200 9.89 -6.91 -12.46
C SER A 200 9.59 -8.14 -13.34
N VAL A 201 10.07 -8.13 -14.58
CA VAL A 201 9.83 -9.15 -15.61
C VAL A 201 10.16 -10.60 -15.14
N THR A 202 10.78 -10.74 -13.99
CA THR A 202 11.17 -12.01 -13.37
C THR A 202 10.14 -12.55 -12.35
N ALA A 203 9.08 -11.81 -12.02
CA ALA A 203 8.07 -12.28 -11.07
C ALA A 203 6.89 -12.91 -11.83
N ASP A 204 6.87 -14.24 -11.90
CA ASP A 204 5.74 -15.04 -12.45
C ASP A 204 4.44 -14.92 -11.60
N ARG A 205 4.40 -14.02 -10.62
CA ARG A 205 3.32 -13.90 -9.63
C ARG A 205 2.76 -12.49 -9.55
N GLY A 206 1.88 -12.17 -10.49
CA GLY A 206 1.09 -10.95 -10.47
C GLY A 206 1.72 -9.78 -11.23
N ALA A 207 0.89 -8.75 -11.51
CA ALA A 207 1.28 -7.57 -12.26
C ALA A 207 2.04 -6.54 -11.40
N TYR A 208 1.92 -6.62 -10.08
CA TYR A 208 2.50 -5.66 -9.13
C TYR A 208 3.40 -6.34 -8.12
N ALA A 209 4.38 -5.59 -7.63
CA ALA A 209 5.26 -5.99 -6.54
C ALA A 209 5.26 -4.93 -5.45
N VAL A 210 5.46 -5.38 -4.20
CA VAL A 210 5.67 -4.50 -3.06
C VAL A 210 7.14 -4.57 -2.66
N ARG A 211 7.80 -3.45 -2.74
CA ARG A 211 9.20 -3.30 -2.38
C ARG A 211 9.32 -2.75 -0.98
N LEU A 212 9.90 -3.55 -0.10
CA LEU A 212 10.08 -3.24 1.31
C LEU A 212 11.48 -2.71 1.55
N PHE A 213 11.59 -1.69 2.36
CA PHE A 213 12.86 -1.18 2.87
C PHE A 213 12.89 -1.37 4.38
N LEU A 214 13.87 -2.12 4.87
CA LEU A 214 14.04 -2.36 6.30
C LEU A 214 14.67 -1.15 6.98
N GLN A 215 14.36 -0.97 8.27
CA GLN A 215 15.07 0.02 9.12
C GLN A 215 16.54 -0.36 9.30
N ASP A 216 17.33 0.55 9.82
CA ASP A 216 18.80 0.44 9.88
C ASP A 216 19.29 -0.89 10.49
N GLU A 217 18.72 -1.34 11.61
CA GLU A 217 19.08 -2.62 12.24
C GLU A 217 18.74 -3.84 11.37
N GLY A 218 17.55 -3.83 10.76
CA GLY A 218 17.10 -4.88 9.84
C GLY A 218 17.94 -4.90 8.57
N ARG A 219 18.32 -3.73 8.04
CA ARG A 219 19.18 -3.58 6.86
C ARG A 219 20.56 -4.18 7.10
N GLU A 220 21.20 -3.87 8.22
CA GLU A 220 22.51 -4.43 8.57
C GLU A 220 22.44 -5.94 8.80
N SER A 221 21.41 -6.40 9.50
CA SER A 221 21.17 -7.80 9.74
C SER A 221 20.94 -8.59 8.45
N LEU A 222 20.14 -8.04 7.51
CA LEU A 222 19.92 -8.65 6.20
C LEU A 222 21.21 -8.67 5.36
N ALA A 223 22.01 -7.62 5.40
CA ALA A 223 23.28 -7.55 4.71
C ALA A 223 24.26 -8.61 5.22
N ASN A 224 24.33 -8.83 6.53
CA ASN A 224 25.15 -9.85 7.16
C ASN A 224 24.63 -11.26 6.85
N LEU A 225 23.32 -11.51 7.01
CA LEU A 225 22.67 -12.78 6.72
C LEU A 225 22.88 -13.19 5.26
N SER A 226 22.63 -12.27 4.31
CA SER A 226 22.79 -12.52 2.88
C SER A 226 24.24 -12.74 2.47
N SER A 227 25.18 -12.00 3.08
CA SER A 227 26.62 -12.20 2.83
C SER A 227 27.12 -13.57 3.29
N ALA A 228 26.64 -14.03 4.46
CA ALA A 228 27.05 -15.33 5.03
C ALA A 228 26.39 -16.53 4.30
N ASN A 229 25.29 -16.31 3.60
CA ASN A 229 24.48 -17.37 2.99
C ASN A 229 24.29 -17.19 1.48
N ALA A 230 25.28 -16.62 0.79
CA ALA A 230 25.24 -16.49 -0.66
C ALA A 230 25.15 -17.88 -1.33
N GLY A 231 24.24 -18.02 -2.28
CA GLY A 231 23.93 -19.31 -2.95
C GLY A 231 22.81 -20.11 -2.26
N ASN A 232 22.42 -19.74 -1.03
CA ASN A 232 21.30 -20.36 -0.32
C ASN A 232 19.96 -19.68 -0.68
N ARG A 233 18.87 -20.29 -0.24
CA ARG A 233 17.51 -19.74 -0.39
C ARG A 233 17.00 -19.21 0.95
N LEU A 234 16.16 -18.19 0.84
CA LEU A 234 15.51 -17.52 1.95
C LEU A 234 13.99 -17.60 1.76
N ALA A 235 13.27 -18.02 2.77
CA ALA A 235 11.82 -18.00 2.81
C ALA A 235 11.35 -16.75 3.57
N ILE A 236 10.43 -16.02 2.99
CA ILE A 236 9.72 -14.94 3.65
C ILE A 236 8.39 -15.51 4.14
N LYS A 237 8.22 -15.56 5.46
CA LYS A 237 6.98 -16.00 6.10
C LYS A 237 6.14 -14.80 6.51
N MET A 238 4.85 -14.91 6.25
CA MET A 238 3.81 -14.01 6.73
C MET A 238 2.63 -14.86 7.21
N ASN A 239 2.05 -14.52 8.35
CA ASN A 239 0.93 -15.27 8.95
C ASN A 239 1.21 -16.78 9.14
N GLY A 240 2.46 -17.16 9.38
CA GLY A 240 2.84 -18.56 9.57
C GLY A 240 3.09 -19.38 8.29
N GLN A 241 2.78 -18.84 7.12
CA GLN A 241 2.99 -19.47 5.81
C GLN A 241 4.12 -18.80 5.04
N VAL A 242 4.73 -19.52 4.11
CA VAL A 242 5.74 -18.97 3.21
C VAL A 242 5.05 -18.22 2.09
N TYR A 243 5.26 -16.91 2.06
CA TYR A 243 4.67 -16.02 1.09
C TYR A 243 5.48 -15.99 -0.21
N VAL A 244 6.81 -15.90 -0.10
CA VAL A 244 7.73 -15.92 -1.24
C VAL A 244 9.06 -16.55 -0.85
N THR A 245 9.75 -17.10 -1.82
CA THR A 245 11.11 -17.63 -1.67
C THR A 245 12.07 -16.81 -2.52
N LEU A 246 13.25 -16.50 -1.97
CA LEU A 246 14.29 -15.72 -2.63
C LEU A 246 15.60 -16.50 -2.70
N SER A 247 16.26 -16.47 -3.84
CA SER A 247 17.63 -16.97 -3.98
C SER A 247 18.62 -15.87 -3.62
N ILE A 248 19.49 -16.11 -2.64
CA ILE A 248 20.50 -15.16 -2.18
C ILE A 248 21.67 -15.19 -3.18
N GLN A 249 21.69 -14.25 -4.12
CA GLN A 249 22.77 -14.15 -5.11
C GLN A 249 24.05 -13.49 -4.54
N GLY A 250 23.93 -12.79 -3.41
CA GLY A 250 25.02 -12.10 -2.75
C GLY A 250 24.52 -11.17 -1.64
N ARG A 251 25.43 -10.35 -1.15
CA ARG A 251 25.13 -9.38 -0.09
C ARG A 251 24.06 -8.37 -0.54
N ILE A 252 23.04 -8.15 0.29
CA ILE A 252 21.95 -7.18 0.10
C ILE A 252 22.18 -5.99 1.06
N PRO A 253 22.94 -4.97 0.66
CA PRO A 253 23.35 -3.88 1.56
C PRO A 253 22.29 -2.80 1.77
N ASP A 254 21.34 -2.70 0.87
CA ASP A 254 20.29 -1.67 0.84
C ASP A 254 19.06 -2.03 1.67
N GLY A 255 19.02 -3.25 2.23
CA GLY A 255 17.89 -3.72 3.05
C GLY A 255 16.59 -3.87 2.26
N ARG A 256 16.69 -4.02 0.94
CA ARG A 256 15.53 -4.13 0.04
C ARG A 256 15.10 -5.57 -0.12
N ILE A 257 13.80 -5.78 0.08
CA ILE A 257 13.12 -7.04 -0.17
C ILE A 257 11.96 -6.76 -1.12
N GLU A 258 11.77 -7.60 -2.14
CA GLU A 258 10.63 -7.49 -3.05
C GLU A 258 9.72 -8.71 -2.84
N VAL A 259 8.41 -8.45 -2.67
CA VAL A 259 7.39 -9.49 -2.51
C VAL A 259 6.30 -9.31 -3.56
N PRO A 260 5.66 -10.39 -4.04
CA PRO A 260 4.54 -10.30 -4.96
C PRO A 260 3.41 -9.44 -4.36
N GLY A 261 2.88 -8.52 -5.15
CA GLY A 261 1.83 -7.59 -4.73
C GLY A 261 0.42 -7.95 -5.23
N GLY A 262 0.31 -9.06 -5.99
CA GLY A 262 -0.94 -9.47 -6.61
C GLY A 262 -1.15 -8.90 -8.02
N ASP A 263 -2.33 -9.16 -8.58
CA ASP A 263 -2.66 -8.79 -9.96
C ASP A 263 -3.26 -7.38 -10.09
N SER A 264 -3.71 -6.80 -8.98
CA SER A 264 -4.30 -5.46 -8.96
C SER A 264 -3.47 -4.46 -8.16
N LEU A 265 -3.51 -3.20 -8.57
CA LEU A 265 -2.89 -2.09 -7.84
C LEU A 265 -3.48 -1.94 -6.42
N GLU A 266 -4.75 -2.28 -6.25
CA GLU A 266 -5.44 -2.21 -4.97
C GLU A 266 -4.93 -3.27 -4.01
N GLU A 267 -4.76 -4.53 -4.47
CA GLU A 267 -4.14 -5.60 -3.67
C GLU A 267 -2.73 -5.24 -3.23
N ALA A 268 -1.91 -4.73 -4.17
CA ALA A 268 -0.55 -4.31 -3.87
C ALA A 268 -0.50 -3.17 -2.83
N ARG A 269 -1.43 -2.22 -2.91
CA ARG A 269 -1.54 -1.14 -1.91
C ARG A 269 -2.00 -1.64 -0.55
N ALA A 270 -2.97 -2.55 -0.52
CA ALA A 270 -3.43 -3.17 0.72
C ALA A 270 -2.29 -3.95 1.38
N LEU A 271 -1.56 -4.76 0.61
CA LEU A 271 -0.38 -5.47 1.11
C LEU A 271 0.69 -4.51 1.63
N ALA A 272 1.01 -3.45 0.90
CA ALA A 272 1.97 -2.44 1.34
C ALA A 272 1.55 -1.80 2.68
N ALA A 273 0.28 -1.42 2.82
CA ALA A 273 -0.27 -0.86 4.06
C ALA A 273 -0.21 -1.86 5.24
N ILE A 274 -0.46 -3.15 4.98
CA ILE A 274 -0.33 -4.22 5.98
C ILE A 274 1.13 -4.36 6.42
N LEU A 275 2.06 -4.40 5.47
CA LEU A 275 3.48 -4.68 5.73
C LEU A 275 4.22 -3.50 6.38
N GLU A 276 3.82 -2.27 6.09
CA GLU A 276 4.37 -1.05 6.69
C GLU A 276 3.90 -0.83 8.14
N SER A 277 2.78 -1.43 8.50
CA SER A 277 2.23 -1.33 9.85
C SER A 277 2.90 -2.33 10.81
N GLU A 278 2.95 -1.98 12.09
CA GLU A 278 3.34 -2.93 13.12
C GLU A 278 2.35 -4.11 13.20
N ALA A 279 2.85 -5.28 13.61
CA ALA A 279 1.98 -6.42 13.85
C ALA A 279 0.96 -6.09 14.95
N PRO A 280 -0.34 -6.43 14.76
CA PRO A 280 -1.32 -6.21 15.81
C PRO A 280 -0.97 -7.00 17.07
N PRO A 281 -1.21 -6.44 18.26
CA PRO A 281 -0.81 -7.05 19.53
C PRO A 281 -1.59 -8.33 19.86
N VAL A 282 -2.69 -8.58 19.15
CA VAL A 282 -3.57 -9.75 19.34
C VAL A 282 -4.06 -10.24 17.98
N ALA A 283 -4.23 -11.56 17.85
CA ALA A 283 -4.86 -12.16 16.70
C ALA A 283 -6.35 -11.77 16.66
N VAL A 284 -6.83 -11.46 15.46
CA VAL A 284 -8.21 -11.02 15.21
C VAL A 284 -8.89 -11.98 14.26
N ALA A 285 -10.14 -12.31 14.54
CA ALA A 285 -10.99 -13.12 13.68
C ALA A 285 -12.18 -12.30 13.19
N LEU A 286 -12.52 -12.44 11.92
CA LEU A 286 -13.74 -11.88 11.37
C LEU A 286 -14.92 -12.72 11.89
N LEU A 287 -15.86 -12.07 12.58
CA LEU A 287 -17.05 -12.72 13.13
C LEU A 287 -18.19 -12.70 12.13
N ASP A 288 -18.41 -11.56 11.49
CA ASP A 288 -19.49 -11.35 10.54
C ASP A 288 -19.14 -10.24 9.56
N GLN A 289 -19.71 -10.31 8.37
CA GLN A 289 -19.54 -9.30 7.33
C GLN A 289 -20.90 -9.01 6.71
N ALA A 290 -21.37 -7.79 6.87
CA ALA A 290 -22.64 -7.35 6.32
C ALA A 290 -22.48 -6.03 5.60
N GLU A 291 -23.15 -5.91 4.47
CA GLU A 291 -23.37 -4.62 3.84
C GLU A 291 -24.40 -3.87 4.68
N VAL A 292 -24.00 -2.77 5.27
CA VAL A 292 -24.86 -1.94 6.10
C VAL A 292 -25.09 -0.63 5.37
N ASP A 293 -26.35 -0.33 5.07
CA ASP A 293 -26.74 1.01 4.66
C ASP A 293 -26.53 1.98 5.85
N THR A 294 -25.27 2.32 6.11
CA THR A 294 -24.98 3.42 7.01
C THR A 294 -25.18 4.70 6.21
N PRO A 295 -26.14 5.53 6.58
CA PRO A 295 -26.21 6.86 5.98
C PRO A 295 -24.84 7.50 6.19
N SER A 296 -24.24 7.98 5.11
CA SER A 296 -22.99 8.75 5.18
C SER A 296 -23.13 9.73 6.34
N PRO A 297 -22.14 9.85 7.26
CA PRO A 297 -22.22 10.85 8.33
C PRO A 297 -22.49 12.27 7.80
N TYR A 298 -22.33 12.45 6.52
CA TYR A 298 -22.58 13.71 5.81
C TYR A 298 -23.83 13.65 4.90
N GLY A 299 -24.59 12.54 4.85
CA GLY A 299 -25.79 12.32 4.02
C GLY A 299 -25.48 11.75 2.63
N ASP A 300 -26.48 11.09 2.04
CA ASP A 300 -26.38 10.56 0.68
C ASP A 300 -26.24 11.68 -0.34
N GLY A 301 -25.38 11.50 -1.35
CA GLY A 301 -25.16 12.50 -2.39
C GLY A 301 -24.31 13.72 -1.97
N ILE A 302 -23.56 13.62 -0.85
CA ILE A 302 -22.71 14.73 -0.40
C ILE A 302 -21.65 15.10 -1.46
N VAL A 303 -21.10 14.12 -2.17
CA VAL A 303 -20.09 14.38 -3.21
C VAL A 303 -20.72 15.18 -4.35
N ASP A 304 -21.92 14.79 -4.79
CA ASP A 304 -22.65 15.50 -5.85
C ASP A 304 -23.06 16.90 -5.38
N SER A 305 -23.52 17.00 -4.13
CA SER A 305 -23.90 18.30 -3.52
C SER A 305 -22.69 19.21 -3.33
N ALA A 306 -21.55 18.65 -2.90
CA ALA A 306 -20.31 19.40 -2.75
C ALA A 306 -19.76 19.86 -4.11
N PHE A 307 -19.78 18.99 -5.12
CA PHE A 307 -19.38 19.35 -6.48
C PHE A 307 -20.29 20.40 -7.08
N GLY A 308 -21.61 20.23 -6.97
CA GLY A 308 -22.60 21.22 -7.41
C GLY A 308 -22.41 22.57 -6.71
N SER A 309 -22.19 22.56 -5.41
CA SER A 309 -21.93 23.77 -4.62
C SER A 309 -20.63 24.46 -5.03
N ALA A 310 -19.58 23.69 -5.30
CA ALA A 310 -18.29 24.22 -5.79
C ALA A 310 -18.45 24.89 -7.15
N VAL A 311 -19.16 24.25 -8.09
CA VAL A 311 -19.43 24.80 -9.44
C VAL A 311 -20.23 26.09 -9.35
N ILE A 312 -21.28 26.11 -8.53
CA ILE A 312 -22.11 27.32 -8.29
C ILE A 312 -21.25 28.41 -7.65
N GLY A 313 -20.47 28.08 -6.62
CA GLY A 313 -19.61 29.04 -5.93
C GLY A 313 -18.55 29.66 -6.84
N ILE A 314 -17.88 28.84 -7.66
CA ILE A 314 -16.92 29.30 -8.68
C ILE A 314 -17.63 30.17 -9.73
N GLY A 315 -18.81 29.77 -10.19
CA GLY A 315 -19.61 30.54 -11.14
C GLY A 315 -20.00 31.91 -10.59
N LEU A 316 -20.47 31.97 -9.34
CA LEU A 316 -20.81 33.24 -8.66
C LEU A 316 -19.55 34.12 -8.48
N LEU A 317 -18.44 33.53 -8.07
CA LEU A 317 -17.16 34.23 -7.94
C LEU A 317 -16.73 34.83 -9.28
N GLY A 318 -16.78 34.05 -10.36
CA GLY A 318 -16.51 34.52 -11.71
C GLY A 318 -17.42 35.64 -12.15
N ALA A 319 -18.73 35.52 -11.90
CA ALA A 319 -19.69 36.55 -12.19
C ALA A 319 -19.39 37.87 -11.44
N LEU A 320 -19.05 37.78 -10.14
CA LEU A 320 -18.64 38.93 -9.36
C LEU A 320 -17.41 39.64 -9.96
N PHE A 321 -16.42 38.85 -10.40
CA PHE A 321 -15.24 39.41 -11.04
C PHE A 321 -15.58 40.11 -12.37
N VAL A 322 -16.44 39.51 -13.20
CA VAL A 322 -16.90 40.16 -14.44
C VAL A 322 -17.69 41.43 -14.18
N ILE A 323 -18.57 41.43 -13.20
CA ILE A 323 -19.35 42.63 -12.81
C ILE A 323 -18.42 43.72 -12.28
N ARG A 324 -17.43 43.36 -11.45
CA ARG A 324 -16.56 44.35 -10.77
C ARG A 324 -15.44 44.84 -11.67
N TYR A 325 -14.81 43.92 -12.47
CA TYR A 325 -13.62 44.20 -13.30
C TYR A 325 -13.88 44.08 -14.81
N ARG A 326 -15.10 43.84 -15.22
CA ARG A 326 -15.55 43.79 -16.63
C ARG A 326 -14.64 42.87 -17.47
N ALA A 327 -13.95 43.40 -18.50
CA ALA A 327 -13.09 42.63 -19.38
C ALA A 327 -11.91 41.97 -18.67
N ALA A 328 -11.31 42.63 -17.68
CA ALA A 328 -10.25 42.04 -16.86
C ALA A 328 -10.79 40.88 -15.97
N GLY A 329 -12.05 40.96 -15.53
CA GLY A 329 -12.72 39.86 -14.83
C GLY A 329 -12.86 38.57 -15.64
N LEU A 330 -12.94 38.63 -16.97
CA LEU A 330 -12.94 37.46 -17.84
C LEU A 330 -11.60 36.72 -17.78
N LEU A 331 -10.48 37.43 -17.61
CA LEU A 331 -9.17 36.79 -17.45
C LEU A 331 -9.11 35.93 -16.18
N PHE A 332 -9.73 36.38 -15.09
CA PHE A 332 -9.87 35.60 -13.89
C PHE A 332 -10.69 34.32 -14.14
N VAL A 333 -11.86 34.43 -14.81
CA VAL A 333 -12.73 33.29 -15.11
C VAL A 333 -11.98 32.23 -15.93
N VAL A 334 -11.21 32.64 -16.95
CA VAL A 334 -10.38 31.73 -17.76
C VAL A 334 -9.17 31.23 -16.97
N GLY A 335 -8.68 32.00 -16.01
CA GLY A 335 -7.59 31.63 -15.11
C GLY A 335 -7.95 30.50 -14.15
N ILE A 336 -9.21 30.35 -13.75
CA ILE A 336 -9.65 29.30 -12.81
C ILE A 336 -9.37 27.88 -13.35
N PRO A 337 -9.83 27.49 -14.55
CA PRO A 337 -9.48 26.19 -15.11
C PRO A 337 -7.95 25.96 -15.22
N HIS A 338 -7.20 26.98 -15.62
CA HIS A 338 -5.76 26.90 -15.70
C HIS A 338 -5.11 26.66 -14.32
N PHE A 339 -5.58 27.38 -13.29
CA PHE A 339 -5.18 27.16 -11.90
C PHE A 339 -5.45 25.72 -11.44
N LEU A 340 -6.63 25.19 -11.72
CA LEU A 340 -7.02 23.82 -11.33
C LEU A 340 -6.15 22.78 -12.07
N ILE A 341 -5.86 22.98 -13.36
CA ILE A 341 -4.98 22.11 -14.15
C ILE A 341 -3.56 22.14 -13.57
N MET A 342 -3.02 23.32 -13.28
CA MET A 342 -1.67 23.45 -12.71
C MET A 342 -1.58 22.83 -11.32
N THR A 343 -2.61 23.02 -10.48
CA THR A 343 -2.71 22.37 -9.17
C THR A 343 -2.74 20.84 -9.30
N GLY A 344 -3.56 20.32 -10.21
CA GLY A 344 -3.63 18.88 -10.49
C GLY A 344 -2.30 18.30 -11.02
N ALA A 345 -1.61 19.05 -11.88
CA ALA A 345 -0.28 18.67 -12.35
C ALA A 345 0.75 18.58 -11.21
N MET A 346 0.73 19.54 -10.27
CA MET A 346 1.60 19.51 -9.09
C MET A 346 1.26 18.33 -8.16
N LEU A 347 -0.03 18.03 -7.96
CA LEU A 347 -0.45 16.84 -7.20
C LEU A 347 0.04 15.54 -7.88
N ARG A 348 0.03 15.50 -9.22
CA ARG A 348 0.57 14.35 -9.96
C ARG A 348 2.07 14.19 -9.78
N LEU A 349 2.83 15.27 -9.68
CA LEU A 349 4.27 15.23 -9.41
C LEU A 349 4.58 14.61 -8.04
N TRP A 350 3.80 14.93 -7.01
CA TRP A 350 3.91 14.28 -5.70
C TRP A 350 3.69 12.77 -5.79
N ASN A 351 2.68 12.35 -6.54
CA ASN A 351 2.40 10.93 -6.76
C ASN A 351 3.57 10.22 -7.45
N ILE A 352 4.20 10.85 -8.46
CA ILE A 352 5.39 10.31 -9.14
C ILE A 352 6.58 10.23 -8.18
N ALA A 353 6.69 11.17 -7.23
CA ALA A 353 7.72 11.17 -6.19
C ALA A 353 7.47 10.13 -5.08
N GLY A 354 6.41 9.31 -5.17
CA GLY A 354 6.06 8.30 -4.18
C GLY A 354 5.26 8.85 -2.98
N ILE A 355 4.90 10.13 -2.99
CA ILE A 355 4.07 10.77 -1.97
C ILE A 355 2.67 10.93 -2.57
N ALA A 356 1.75 10.03 -2.27
CA ALA A 356 0.40 10.10 -2.82
C ALA A 356 -0.50 11.00 -1.96
N PRO A 357 -0.86 12.20 -2.42
CA PRO A 357 -1.88 13.00 -1.74
C PRO A 357 -3.25 12.34 -1.92
N TYR A 358 -3.94 12.10 -0.82
CA TYR A 358 -5.27 11.49 -0.82
C TYR A 358 -6.37 12.56 -0.89
N PHE A 359 -7.50 12.19 -1.47
CA PHE A 359 -8.68 13.07 -1.50
C PHE A 359 -9.39 13.00 -0.13
N THR A 360 -8.98 13.85 0.80
CA THR A 360 -9.50 13.92 2.16
C THR A 360 -10.18 15.27 2.40
N LEU A 361 -10.96 15.36 3.47
CA LEU A 361 -11.53 16.66 3.90
C LEU A 361 -10.42 17.71 4.10
N ALA A 362 -9.31 17.32 4.71
CA ALA A 362 -8.16 18.21 4.90
C ALA A 362 -7.56 18.68 3.56
N GLY A 363 -7.47 17.77 2.55
CA GLY A 363 -7.06 18.13 1.20
C GLY A 363 -8.02 19.11 0.52
N VAL A 364 -9.33 18.91 0.67
CA VAL A 364 -10.35 19.85 0.16
C VAL A 364 -10.19 21.24 0.80
N VAL A 365 -9.99 21.30 2.11
CA VAL A 365 -9.72 22.57 2.81
C VAL A 365 -8.43 23.22 2.30
N GLY A 366 -7.38 22.44 2.02
CA GLY A 366 -6.14 22.90 1.39
C GLY A 366 -6.38 23.54 0.00
N LEU A 367 -7.22 22.89 -0.82
CA LEU A 367 -7.60 23.41 -2.14
C LEU A 367 -8.40 24.70 -2.04
N LEU A 368 -9.36 24.78 -1.11
CA LEU A 368 -10.14 25.99 -0.85
C LEU A 368 -9.24 27.14 -0.37
N ALA A 369 -8.29 26.86 0.51
CA ALA A 369 -7.31 27.85 0.94
C ALA A 369 -6.45 28.36 -0.22
N ALA A 370 -6.01 27.48 -1.11
CA ALA A 370 -5.28 27.86 -2.30
C ALA A 370 -6.14 28.68 -3.29
N LEU A 371 -7.40 28.32 -3.48
CA LEU A 371 -8.34 29.08 -4.30
C LEU A 371 -8.60 30.49 -3.71
N PHE A 372 -8.67 30.59 -2.38
CA PHE A 372 -8.78 31.88 -1.70
C PHE A 372 -7.55 32.75 -1.97
N VAL A 373 -6.35 32.19 -1.90
CA VAL A 373 -5.11 32.89 -2.23
C VAL A 373 -5.10 33.33 -3.69
N PHE A 374 -5.44 32.44 -4.62
CA PHE A 374 -5.56 32.72 -6.05
C PHE A 374 -6.50 33.90 -6.30
N THR A 375 -7.68 33.88 -5.68
CA THR A 375 -8.69 34.93 -5.78
C THR A 375 -8.17 36.27 -5.22
N SER A 376 -7.57 36.23 -4.03
CA SER A 376 -7.03 37.42 -3.36
C SER A 376 -5.93 38.10 -4.17
N VAL A 377 -5.05 37.31 -4.78
CA VAL A 377 -4.00 37.80 -5.67
C VAL A 377 -4.60 38.51 -6.89
N HIS A 378 -5.65 37.96 -7.50
CA HIS A 378 -6.27 38.59 -8.67
C HIS A 378 -7.05 39.86 -8.30
N ILE A 379 -7.72 39.89 -7.14
CA ILE A 379 -8.31 41.13 -6.61
C ILE A 379 -7.21 42.19 -6.47
N TRP A 380 -6.10 41.83 -5.85
CA TRP A 380 -5.00 42.78 -5.64
C TRP A 380 -4.39 43.29 -6.96
N ILE A 381 -4.15 42.38 -7.93
CA ILE A 381 -3.65 42.75 -9.29
C ILE A 381 -4.64 43.75 -9.95
N PHE A 382 -5.91 43.43 -9.97
CA PHE A 382 -6.90 44.26 -10.67
C PHE A 382 -7.21 45.58 -9.96
N GLU A 383 -7.24 45.63 -8.63
CA GLU A 383 -7.39 46.90 -7.91
C GLU A 383 -6.17 47.80 -8.06
N TYR A 384 -4.96 47.21 -8.07
CA TYR A 384 -3.73 47.97 -8.29
C TYR A 384 -3.67 48.53 -9.72
N LEU A 385 -4.01 47.72 -10.71
CA LEU A 385 -4.13 48.16 -12.10
C LEU A 385 -5.15 49.27 -12.25
N ARG A 386 -6.30 49.13 -11.60
CA ARG A 386 -7.35 50.14 -11.63
C ARG A 386 -6.94 51.45 -11.01
N ALA A 387 -6.15 51.42 -9.96
CA ALA A 387 -5.68 52.62 -9.28
C ALA A 387 -4.58 53.36 -10.09
N GLU A 388 -3.77 52.63 -10.87
CA GLU A 388 -2.62 53.17 -11.57
C GLU A 388 -2.92 53.55 -13.03
N ILE A 389 -3.98 52.98 -13.65
CA ILE A 389 -4.38 53.32 -15.02
C ILE A 389 -5.04 54.71 -15.01
N GLY A 390 -4.31 55.69 -15.54
CA GLY A 390 -4.73 57.07 -15.70
C GLY A 390 -5.56 57.32 -16.97
N THR A 391 -5.44 58.48 -17.54
CA THR A 391 -6.17 58.89 -18.77
C THR A 391 -5.63 58.21 -20.04
N GLU A 392 -6.47 58.05 -21.02
CA GLU A 392 -6.47 57.23 -22.27
C GLU A 392 -5.19 57.13 -23.11
N THR A 393 -4.14 57.92 -22.85
CA THR A 393 -2.98 58.02 -23.75
C THR A 393 -1.80 57.12 -23.38
N LYS A 394 -1.77 56.49 -22.17
CA LYS A 394 -0.61 55.69 -21.67
C LYS A 394 -0.96 54.31 -21.10
N VAL A 395 -2.12 53.76 -21.38
CA VAL A 395 -2.60 52.48 -20.81
C VAL A 395 -1.57 51.36 -20.90
N ARG A 396 -0.87 51.25 -22.03
CA ARG A 396 0.17 50.22 -22.22
C ARG A 396 1.33 50.38 -21.25
N GLN A 397 1.83 51.61 -21.11
CA GLN A 397 2.97 51.89 -20.23
C GLN A 397 2.58 51.69 -18.77
N ASP A 398 1.38 52.16 -18.38
CA ASP A 398 0.86 52.02 -17.03
C ASP A 398 0.69 50.56 -16.64
N VAL A 399 0.12 49.71 -17.50
CA VAL A 399 -0.03 48.26 -17.27
C VAL A 399 1.33 47.59 -17.11
N MET A 400 2.29 47.83 -18.02
CA MET A 400 3.60 47.20 -17.97
C MET A 400 4.38 47.62 -16.71
N THR A 401 4.38 48.91 -16.37
CA THR A 401 5.03 49.40 -15.16
C THR A 401 4.38 48.86 -13.89
N THR A 402 3.07 48.73 -13.90
CA THR A 402 2.31 48.15 -12.78
C THR A 402 2.67 46.68 -12.59
N LEU A 403 2.67 45.88 -13.67
CA LEU A 403 3.04 44.48 -13.59
C LEU A 403 4.49 44.27 -13.08
N GLU A 404 5.43 45.10 -13.52
CA GLU A 404 6.81 45.09 -13.01
C GLU A 404 6.88 45.34 -11.51
N LYS A 405 6.10 46.28 -10.98
CA LYS A 405 6.07 46.63 -9.55
C LYS A 405 5.43 45.51 -8.70
N ILE A 406 4.34 44.89 -9.16
CA ILE A 406 3.59 43.91 -8.37
C ILE A 406 4.16 42.49 -8.43
N THR A 407 4.82 42.11 -9.54
CA THR A 407 5.35 40.74 -9.72
C THR A 407 6.31 40.30 -8.58
N PRO A 408 7.25 41.10 -8.11
CA PRO A 408 8.11 40.69 -7.00
C PRO A 408 7.34 40.40 -5.72
N VAL A 409 6.36 41.25 -5.38
CA VAL A 409 5.53 41.08 -4.18
C VAL A 409 4.68 39.82 -4.28
N LEU A 410 4.12 39.56 -5.46
CA LEU A 410 3.36 38.37 -5.76
C LEU A 410 4.22 37.11 -5.59
N VAL A 411 5.44 37.10 -6.13
CA VAL A 411 6.37 35.98 -5.98
C VAL A 411 6.71 35.75 -4.50
N TRP A 412 7.07 36.81 -3.76
CA TRP A 412 7.42 36.65 -2.35
C TRP A 412 6.23 36.15 -1.49
N THR A 413 5.02 36.59 -1.76
CA THR A 413 3.82 36.09 -1.08
C THR A 413 3.64 34.59 -1.29
N HIS A 414 3.82 34.11 -2.53
CA HIS A 414 3.70 32.68 -2.81
C HIS A 414 4.89 31.88 -2.25
N VAL A 415 6.11 32.41 -2.29
CA VAL A 415 7.27 31.78 -1.67
C VAL A 415 7.04 31.56 -0.16
N MET A 416 6.51 32.57 0.54
CA MET A 416 6.16 32.40 1.96
C MET A 416 5.11 31.33 2.18
N LEU A 417 4.08 31.28 1.33
CA LEU A 417 3.04 30.25 1.43
C LEU A 417 3.58 28.85 1.13
N LEU A 418 4.45 28.71 0.13
CA LEU A 418 5.13 27.45 -0.18
C LEU A 418 6.00 26.98 1.00
N LEU A 419 6.73 27.88 1.66
CA LEU A 419 7.51 27.55 2.86
C LEU A 419 6.63 27.08 4.02
N VAL A 420 5.51 27.76 4.26
CA VAL A 420 4.52 27.32 5.27
C VAL A 420 3.99 25.92 4.92
N SER A 421 3.65 25.70 3.65
CA SER A 421 3.15 24.40 3.20
C SER A 421 4.20 23.29 3.40
N VAL A 422 5.48 23.55 3.12
CA VAL A 422 6.58 22.61 3.39
C VAL A 422 6.71 22.34 4.89
N CYS A 423 6.62 23.35 5.75
CA CYS A 423 6.63 23.15 7.19
C CYS A 423 5.47 22.23 7.64
N LEU A 424 4.27 22.42 7.09
CA LEU A 424 3.12 21.56 7.40
C LEU A 424 3.33 20.12 6.96
N VAL A 425 4.01 19.89 5.83
CA VAL A 425 4.34 18.55 5.35
C VAL A 425 5.41 17.89 6.22
N VAL A 426 6.43 18.63 6.65
CA VAL A 426 7.58 18.07 7.42
C VAL A 426 7.22 17.81 8.89
N VAL A 427 6.43 18.71 9.49
CA VAL A 427 6.12 18.66 10.94
C VAL A 427 4.76 18.05 11.22
N GLY A 428 3.87 18.05 10.23
CA GLY A 428 2.49 17.57 10.37
C GLY A 428 2.38 16.06 10.43
N THR A 429 1.21 15.59 10.82
CA THR A 429 0.81 14.18 10.77
C THR A 429 -0.46 14.05 9.93
N ASP A 430 -0.61 12.92 9.25
CA ASP A 430 -1.81 12.49 8.51
C ASP A 430 -2.54 13.63 7.74
N GLY A 431 -3.68 14.10 8.24
CA GLY A 431 -4.48 15.13 7.60
C GLY A 431 -3.76 16.47 7.40
N VAL A 432 -2.82 16.83 8.31
CA VAL A 432 -2.03 18.08 8.21
C VAL A 432 -1.02 17.97 7.07
N VAL A 433 -0.40 16.80 6.89
CA VAL A 433 0.51 16.54 5.75
C VAL A 433 -0.26 16.67 4.44
N ASN A 434 -1.43 16.01 4.35
CA ASN A 434 -2.24 16.07 3.14
C ASN A 434 -2.75 17.49 2.83
N PHE A 435 -3.18 18.23 3.86
CA PHE A 435 -3.50 19.65 3.73
C PHE A 435 -2.30 20.44 3.18
N GLY A 436 -1.11 20.24 3.75
CA GLY A 436 0.13 20.89 3.33
C GLY A 436 0.51 20.59 1.87
N LEU A 437 0.40 19.33 1.44
CA LEU A 437 0.67 18.91 0.05
C LEU A 437 -0.27 19.58 -0.95
N VAL A 438 -1.57 19.60 -0.64
CA VAL A 438 -2.58 20.23 -1.51
C VAL A 438 -2.42 21.75 -1.51
N LEU A 439 -2.17 22.36 -0.36
CA LEU A 439 -1.90 23.80 -0.26
C LEU A 439 -0.63 24.19 -1.04
N PHE A 440 0.45 23.41 -0.94
CA PHE A 440 1.66 23.62 -1.74
C PHE A 440 1.35 23.59 -3.24
N SER A 441 0.65 22.54 -3.67
CA SER A 441 0.29 22.34 -5.08
C SER A 441 -0.58 23.49 -5.60
N GLY A 442 -1.54 23.91 -4.81
CA GLY A 442 -2.41 25.04 -5.13
C GLY A 442 -1.69 26.40 -5.11
N ALA A 443 -0.78 26.62 -4.17
CA ALA A 443 0.06 27.82 -4.14
C ALA A 443 0.97 27.91 -5.37
N ALA A 444 1.62 26.79 -5.75
CA ALA A 444 2.44 26.71 -6.96
C ALA A 444 1.58 26.91 -8.22
N GLY A 445 0.40 26.28 -8.30
CA GLY A 445 -0.56 26.47 -9.38
C GLY A 445 -1.04 27.93 -9.50
N SER A 446 -1.33 28.59 -8.36
CA SER A 446 -1.70 30.00 -8.29
C SER A 446 -0.57 30.91 -8.79
N LEU A 447 0.68 30.66 -8.35
CA LEU A 447 1.84 31.43 -8.77
C LEU A 447 2.06 31.32 -10.29
N LEU A 448 2.06 30.10 -10.80
CA LEU A 448 2.24 29.86 -12.25
C LEU A 448 1.13 30.50 -13.07
N THR A 449 -0.12 30.38 -12.64
CA THR A 449 -1.26 30.98 -13.32
C THR A 449 -1.16 32.51 -13.27
N SER A 450 -0.82 33.10 -12.16
CA SER A 450 -0.75 34.55 -12.02
C SER A 450 0.41 35.15 -12.84
N ILE A 451 1.57 34.51 -12.87
CA ILE A 451 2.73 34.99 -13.63
C ILE A 451 2.58 34.70 -15.13
N LEU A 452 2.37 33.43 -15.50
CA LEU A 452 2.39 33.01 -16.90
C LEU A 452 1.11 33.44 -17.64
N TRP A 453 -0.02 33.24 -17.00
CA TRP A 453 -1.31 33.42 -17.65
C TRP A 453 -1.77 34.88 -17.57
N THR A 454 -1.90 35.42 -16.36
CA THR A 454 -2.46 36.75 -16.15
C THR A 454 -1.54 37.84 -16.68
N ASN A 455 -0.24 37.81 -16.36
CA ASN A 455 0.70 38.82 -16.83
C ASN A 455 0.91 38.74 -18.34
N MET A 456 1.07 37.53 -18.89
CA MET A 456 1.26 37.34 -20.34
C MET A 456 0.03 37.77 -21.13
N LEU A 457 -1.20 37.38 -20.70
CA LEU A 457 -2.42 37.78 -21.38
C LEU A 457 -2.70 39.27 -21.25
N LEU A 458 -2.49 39.87 -20.08
CA LEU A 458 -2.65 41.33 -19.92
C LEU A 458 -1.67 42.10 -20.82
N SER A 459 -0.40 41.68 -20.88
CA SER A 459 0.58 42.30 -21.71
C SER A 459 0.26 42.16 -23.22
N SER A 460 -0.20 40.97 -23.66
CA SER A 460 -0.58 40.71 -25.05
C SER A 460 -1.85 41.49 -25.44
N LEU A 461 -2.87 41.50 -24.59
CA LEU A 461 -4.09 42.26 -24.84
C LEU A 461 -3.81 43.75 -25.06
N VAL A 462 -2.92 44.30 -24.27
CA VAL A 462 -2.57 45.74 -24.37
C VAL A 462 -1.57 46.00 -25.51
N ALA A 463 -0.64 45.06 -25.80
CA ALA A 463 0.37 45.21 -26.82
C ALA A 463 -0.19 44.96 -28.26
N ASP A 464 -0.91 43.85 -28.44
CA ASP A 464 -1.27 43.32 -29.77
C ASP A 464 -2.65 43.80 -30.22
N TRP A 465 -3.60 43.91 -29.30
CA TRP A 465 -4.98 44.29 -29.63
C TRP A 465 -5.23 45.81 -29.58
N GLN A 466 -4.19 46.61 -29.27
CA GLN A 466 -4.26 48.07 -29.18
C GLN A 466 -5.50 48.62 -28.46
N ILE A 467 -5.86 47.93 -27.35
CA ILE A 467 -6.98 48.31 -26.55
C ILE A 467 -6.68 49.66 -25.88
N ARG A 468 -7.31 50.72 -26.43
CA ARG A 468 -7.13 52.10 -25.94
C ARG A 468 -7.85 52.39 -24.62
N LYS A 469 -8.77 51.50 -24.21
CA LYS A 469 -9.50 51.59 -22.91
C LYS A 469 -9.54 50.18 -22.33
N LEU A 470 -8.79 49.93 -21.29
CA LEU A 470 -9.01 48.73 -20.47
C LEU A 470 -10.27 49.03 -19.60
N SER A 471 -11.36 48.33 -19.88
CA SER A 471 -12.56 48.38 -19.06
C SER A 471 -12.33 47.54 -17.82
N ILE A 472 -11.86 48.14 -16.73
CA ILE A 472 -11.67 47.56 -15.39
C ILE A 472 -12.69 48.13 -14.43
#